data_aa316976341c0884ffb5f4d42d163119
#
_entry.id   aa316976341c0884ffb5f4d42d163119
#
_cell.length_a   1.000
_cell.length_b   1.000
_cell.length_c   1.000
_cell.angle_alpha   90.00
_cell.angle_beta   90.00
_cell.angle_gamma   90.00
#
_symmetry.space_group_name_H-M   'P 1'
#
loop_
_entity.id
_entity.type
_entity.pdbx_description
1 polymer ?
#
loop_
_entity_poly.entity_id
_entity_poly.type
_entity_poly.pdbx_seq_one_letter_code
_entity_poly.pdbx_strand_id
1 'polypeptide(L)'
;MRMDWRNPPRAAVIVFLAVAAIGLGFFADFLITCFEKQAYPREYAEYVEVYAEQYGVPETMIFAVIRTESGFDSGAVSHAGAVGLMQIMPDTFAWLTNEMLFDHLDEGMLYDPETNIKYGTYYLSRLYDRYGDWELALAAYNGGQGNVDEWLEDPAYADGEGGLKEIPFRETRQYVKKALKARDVYERLYGEEYELETEEPT
;
A
#
# COMPACT_ATOMS: atom_id res chain seq x y z
N MET A 1 54.17 6.45 25.06
CA MET A 1 54.21 6.85 23.66
C MET A 1 53.23 8.00 23.48
N ARG A 2 53.72 9.29 23.45
CA ARG A 2 52.83 10.44 23.25
C ARG A 2 52.53 10.56 21.77
N MET A 3 51.26 10.44 21.39
CA MET A 3 50.81 10.60 20.04
C MET A 3 50.94 12.08 19.65
N ASP A 4 51.73 12.38 18.62
CA ASP A 4 51.89 13.74 18.10
C ASP A 4 50.71 14.09 17.19
N TRP A 5 49.75 14.81 17.71
CA TRP A 5 48.55 15.23 16.98
C TRP A 5 48.78 16.19 15.82
N ARG A 6 50.01 16.74 15.70
CA ARG A 6 50.38 17.66 14.61
C ARG A 6 50.74 16.93 13.31
N ASN A 7 51.17 15.63 13.41
CA ASN A 7 51.49 14.78 12.27
C ASN A 7 51.03 13.34 12.49
N PRO A 8 49.72 13.07 12.28
CA PRO A 8 49.18 11.73 12.47
C PRO A 8 49.80 10.75 11.44
N PRO A 9 50.09 9.50 11.81
CA PRO A 9 50.57 8.51 10.86
C PRO A 9 49.54 8.30 9.75
N ARG A 10 49.99 8.15 8.50
CA ARG A 10 49.10 8.00 7.32
C ARG A 10 48.04 6.93 7.51
N ALA A 11 48.38 5.83 8.20
CA ALA A 11 47.40 4.77 8.52
C ALA A 11 46.26 5.28 9.40
N ALA A 12 46.53 6.13 10.40
CA ALA A 12 45.48 6.71 11.28
C ALA A 12 44.56 7.67 10.51
N VAL A 13 45.11 8.45 9.57
CA VAL A 13 44.28 9.31 8.68
C VAL A 13 43.39 8.46 7.78
N ILE A 14 43.91 7.38 7.19
CA ILE A 14 43.11 6.49 6.33
C ILE A 14 41.97 5.86 7.14
N VAL A 15 42.27 5.33 8.35
CA VAL A 15 41.26 4.73 9.21
C VAL A 15 40.18 5.76 9.60
N PHE A 16 40.59 6.98 9.97
CA PHE A 16 39.66 8.06 10.28
C PHE A 16 38.74 8.40 9.08
N LEU A 17 39.30 8.53 7.88
CA LEU A 17 38.52 8.81 6.67
C LEU A 17 37.57 7.65 6.33
N ALA A 18 38.00 6.41 6.53
CA ALA A 18 37.13 5.25 6.32
C ALA A 18 35.95 5.23 7.31
N VAL A 19 36.22 5.46 8.60
CA VAL A 19 35.18 5.53 9.62
C VAL A 19 34.23 6.73 9.36
N ALA A 20 34.77 7.88 8.97
CA ALA A 20 33.97 9.05 8.64
C ALA A 20 33.08 8.78 7.40
N ALA A 21 33.60 8.11 6.38
CA ALA A 21 32.83 7.74 5.18
C ALA A 21 31.69 6.76 5.51
N ILE A 22 31.96 5.76 6.36
CA ILE A 22 30.94 4.82 6.84
C ILE A 22 29.87 5.57 7.65
N GLY A 23 30.26 6.44 8.59
CA GLY A 23 29.33 7.25 9.39
C GLY A 23 28.46 8.17 8.52
N LEU A 24 29.05 8.77 7.48
CA LEU A 24 28.31 9.61 6.52
C LEU A 24 27.32 8.77 5.72
N GLY A 25 27.69 7.54 5.35
CA GLY A 25 26.80 6.58 4.67
C GLY A 25 25.57 6.26 5.52
N PHE A 26 25.76 5.85 6.78
CA PHE A 26 24.65 5.60 7.70
C PHE A 26 23.76 6.84 7.96
N PHE A 27 24.39 8.01 8.06
CA PHE A 27 23.64 9.27 8.24
C PHE A 27 22.79 9.62 7.01
N ALA A 28 23.34 9.42 5.81
CA ALA A 28 22.59 9.61 4.57
C ALA A 28 21.41 8.63 4.46
N ASP A 29 21.63 7.36 4.77
CA ASP A 29 20.58 6.32 4.79
C ASP A 29 19.48 6.65 5.81
N PHE A 30 19.85 7.07 7.01
CA PHE A 30 18.91 7.54 8.03
C PHE A 30 18.04 8.70 7.53
N LEU A 31 18.66 9.71 6.87
CA LEU A 31 17.90 10.84 6.32
C LEU A 31 16.94 10.40 5.22
N ILE A 32 17.40 9.53 4.32
CA ILE A 32 16.55 8.99 3.24
C ILE A 32 15.35 8.27 3.84
N THR A 33 15.57 7.39 4.82
CA THR A 33 14.49 6.67 5.50
C THR A 33 13.50 7.61 6.19
N CYS A 34 13.99 8.68 6.85
CA CYS A 34 13.12 9.69 7.46
C CYS A 34 12.23 10.39 6.40
N PHE A 35 12.80 10.78 5.26
CA PHE A 35 12.03 11.38 4.17
C PHE A 35 11.03 10.41 3.55
N GLU A 36 11.42 9.14 3.39
CA GLU A 36 10.52 8.13 2.86
C GLU A 36 9.36 7.84 3.83
N LYS A 37 9.61 7.71 5.14
CA LYS A 37 8.54 7.56 6.15
C LYS A 37 7.56 8.75 6.15
N GLN A 38 8.04 9.96 5.90
CA GLN A 38 7.16 11.12 5.73
C GLN A 38 6.32 11.05 4.44
N ALA A 39 6.86 10.51 3.35
CA ALA A 39 6.16 10.35 2.09
C ALA A 39 5.23 9.12 2.06
N TYR A 40 5.42 8.17 2.98
CA TYR A 40 4.64 6.94 3.15
C TYR A 40 4.14 6.85 4.60
N PRO A 41 3.22 7.71 5.01
CA PRO A 41 2.70 7.73 6.38
C PRO A 41 1.83 6.49 6.67
N ARG A 42 1.66 6.17 7.96
CA ARG A 42 0.72 5.15 8.47
C ARG A 42 -0.42 5.84 9.22
N GLU A 43 -1.03 6.86 8.60
CA GLU A 43 -2.23 7.48 9.18
C GLU A 43 -3.37 6.48 9.23
N TYR A 44 -4.19 6.51 10.28
CA TYR A 44 -5.29 5.57 10.52
C TYR A 44 -4.84 4.11 10.74
N ALA A 45 -3.62 3.90 11.25
CA ALA A 45 -3.07 2.56 11.48
C ALA A 45 -3.99 1.68 12.32
N GLU A 46 -4.62 2.24 13.35
CA GLU A 46 -5.57 1.57 14.23
C GLU A 46 -6.74 0.91 13.49
N TYR A 47 -7.25 1.51 12.42
CA TYR A 47 -8.30 0.91 11.59
C TYR A 47 -7.73 -0.07 10.58
N VAL A 48 -6.55 0.24 10.02
CA VAL A 48 -5.88 -0.64 9.06
C VAL A 48 -5.53 -1.98 9.71
N GLU A 49 -4.94 -2.00 10.90
CA GLU A 49 -4.59 -3.19 11.67
C GLU A 49 -5.83 -4.08 11.91
N VAL A 50 -6.92 -3.49 12.44
CA VAL A 50 -8.16 -4.21 12.72
C VAL A 50 -8.74 -4.88 11.46
N TYR A 51 -8.83 -4.14 10.35
CA TYR A 51 -9.46 -4.66 9.14
C TYR A 51 -8.53 -5.50 8.27
N ALA A 52 -7.21 -5.35 8.40
CA ALA A 52 -6.21 -6.24 7.84
C ALA A 52 -6.36 -7.65 8.43
N GLU A 53 -6.39 -7.74 9.75
CA GLU A 53 -6.59 -9.02 10.46
C GLU A 53 -7.97 -9.62 10.14
N GLN A 54 -9.03 -8.80 10.21
CA GLN A 54 -10.40 -9.28 10.00
C GLN A 54 -10.64 -9.86 8.61
N TYR A 55 -10.03 -9.27 7.57
CA TYR A 55 -10.29 -9.65 6.17
C TYR A 55 -9.12 -10.34 5.49
N GLY A 56 -8.01 -10.58 6.21
CA GLY A 56 -6.84 -11.28 5.67
C GLY A 56 -6.10 -10.51 4.57
N VAL A 57 -6.14 -9.18 4.60
CA VAL A 57 -5.44 -8.32 3.64
C VAL A 57 -4.18 -7.76 4.30
N PRO A 58 -2.99 -7.88 3.69
CA PRO A 58 -1.78 -7.29 4.26
C PRO A 58 -1.92 -5.79 4.50
N GLU A 59 -1.54 -5.29 5.67
CA GLU A 59 -1.58 -3.86 6.01
C GLU A 59 -0.85 -3.00 4.96
N THR A 60 0.31 -3.50 4.50
CA THR A 60 1.10 -2.84 3.46
C THR A 60 0.30 -2.62 2.17
N MET A 61 -0.60 -3.54 1.84
CA MET A 61 -1.48 -3.42 0.68
C MET A 61 -2.58 -2.38 0.92
N ILE A 62 -3.19 -2.36 2.12
CA ILE A 62 -4.23 -1.37 2.46
C ILE A 62 -3.64 0.04 2.43
N PHE A 63 -2.49 0.27 3.08
CA PHE A 63 -1.79 1.55 3.03
C PHE A 63 -1.41 1.96 1.61
N ALA A 64 -0.98 1.01 0.78
CA ALA A 64 -0.65 1.26 -0.62
C ALA A 64 -1.86 1.73 -1.43
N VAL A 65 -3.03 1.12 -1.22
CA VAL A 65 -4.29 1.54 -1.85
C VAL A 65 -4.69 2.92 -1.37
N ILE A 66 -4.77 3.17 -0.05
CA ILE A 66 -5.13 4.49 0.52
C ILE A 66 -4.22 5.59 -0.07
N ARG A 67 -2.90 5.33 -0.07
CA ARG A 67 -1.92 6.27 -0.62
C ARG A 67 -2.13 6.54 -2.11
N THR A 68 -2.49 5.52 -2.88
CA THR A 68 -2.64 5.64 -4.33
C THR A 68 -3.95 6.31 -4.71
N GLU A 69 -5.02 6.06 -3.95
CA GLU A 69 -6.37 6.55 -4.19
C GLU A 69 -6.55 8.01 -3.73
N SER A 70 -6.25 8.31 -2.48
CA SER A 70 -6.52 9.63 -1.89
C SER A 70 -5.28 10.36 -1.37
N GLY A 71 -4.16 9.65 -1.18
CA GLY A 71 -3.02 10.21 -0.44
C GLY A 71 -3.36 10.52 1.02
N PHE A 72 -4.25 9.73 1.64
CA PHE A 72 -4.78 9.88 3.00
C PHE A 72 -5.76 11.03 3.21
N ASP A 73 -6.34 11.58 2.15
CA ASP A 73 -7.42 12.58 2.26
C ASP A 73 -8.78 11.88 2.41
N SER A 74 -9.33 11.87 3.63
CA SER A 74 -10.65 11.28 3.91
C SER A 74 -11.81 12.05 3.28
N GLY A 75 -11.59 13.30 2.89
CA GLY A 75 -12.56 14.14 2.19
C GLY A 75 -12.47 14.07 0.67
N ALA A 76 -11.55 13.26 0.12
CA ALA A 76 -11.33 13.19 -1.32
C ALA A 76 -12.57 12.70 -2.08
N VAL A 77 -12.89 13.38 -3.19
CA VAL A 77 -13.94 12.98 -4.13
C VAL A 77 -13.38 13.05 -5.54
N SER A 78 -13.43 11.93 -6.26
CA SER A 78 -12.97 11.88 -7.65
C SER A 78 -13.99 12.50 -8.62
N HIS A 79 -13.55 12.78 -9.86
CA HIS A 79 -14.47 13.24 -10.93
C HIS A 79 -15.57 12.22 -11.25
N ALA A 80 -15.32 10.92 -11.01
CA ALA A 80 -16.29 9.85 -11.20
C ALA A 80 -17.24 9.68 -10.00
N GLY A 81 -17.00 10.39 -8.88
CA GLY A 81 -17.80 10.32 -7.67
C GLY A 81 -17.33 9.30 -6.65
N ALA A 82 -16.13 8.71 -6.79
CA ALA A 82 -15.54 7.86 -5.76
C ALA A 82 -15.15 8.71 -4.54
N VAL A 83 -15.32 8.18 -3.31
CA VAL A 83 -15.27 8.95 -2.07
C VAL A 83 -14.29 8.34 -1.06
N GLY A 84 -13.56 9.21 -0.35
CA GLY A 84 -12.83 8.91 0.87
C GLY A 84 -11.46 8.26 0.64
N LEU A 85 -10.90 7.71 1.71
CA LEU A 85 -9.52 7.21 1.77
C LEU A 85 -9.20 6.17 0.70
N MET A 86 -10.10 5.22 0.49
CA MET A 86 -9.94 4.14 -0.49
C MET A 86 -10.75 4.34 -1.77
N GLN A 87 -11.34 5.56 -1.96
CA GLN A 87 -12.05 5.96 -3.17
C GLN A 87 -13.14 4.96 -3.58
N ILE A 88 -14.07 4.67 -2.68
CA ILE A 88 -15.16 3.74 -2.95
C ILE A 88 -16.28 4.46 -3.71
N MET A 89 -16.77 3.84 -4.79
CA MET A 89 -17.95 4.33 -5.50
C MET A 89 -19.21 4.14 -4.64
N PRO A 90 -20.14 5.10 -4.60
CA PRO A 90 -21.40 4.98 -3.84
C PRO A 90 -22.20 3.72 -4.17
N ASP A 91 -22.30 3.34 -5.45
CA ASP A 91 -22.98 2.12 -5.86
C ASP A 91 -22.29 0.86 -5.33
N THR A 92 -20.94 0.86 -5.32
CA THR A 92 -20.14 -0.23 -4.74
C THR A 92 -20.36 -0.30 -3.24
N PHE A 93 -20.40 0.84 -2.54
CA PHE A 93 -20.67 0.89 -1.11
C PHE A 93 -22.06 0.35 -0.77
N ALA A 94 -23.07 0.79 -1.50
CA ALA A 94 -24.43 0.28 -1.33
C ALA A 94 -24.53 -1.23 -1.54
N TRP A 95 -23.80 -1.78 -2.52
CA TRP A 95 -23.74 -3.22 -2.74
C TRP A 95 -23.03 -3.94 -1.58
N LEU A 96 -21.88 -3.42 -1.13
CA LEU A 96 -21.10 -3.99 -0.02
C LEU A 96 -21.86 -3.99 1.30
N THR A 97 -22.57 -2.90 1.63
CA THR A 97 -23.36 -2.81 2.87
C THR A 97 -24.50 -3.82 2.88
N ASN A 98 -25.14 -4.09 1.75
CA ASN A 98 -26.17 -5.11 1.61
C ASN A 98 -25.60 -6.54 1.72
N GLU A 99 -24.39 -6.80 1.19
CA GLU A 99 -23.75 -8.11 1.25
C GLU A 99 -23.18 -8.43 2.64
N MET A 100 -22.62 -7.39 3.29
CA MET A 100 -21.86 -7.58 4.53
C MET A 100 -22.70 -7.75 5.79
N LEU A 101 -23.91 -7.53 5.90
CA LEU A 101 -24.64 -7.71 7.17
C LEU A 101 -25.93 -6.88 7.27
N PHE A 102 -26.44 -6.41 6.17
CA PHE A 102 -27.62 -5.55 6.20
C PHE A 102 -27.38 -4.25 7.00
N ASP A 103 -26.13 -3.77 7.03
CA ASP A 103 -25.74 -2.49 7.58
C ASP A 103 -26.23 -1.40 6.63
N HIS A 104 -27.46 -0.97 6.72
CA HIS A 104 -28.04 0.10 5.90
C HIS A 104 -27.37 1.44 6.22
N LEU A 105 -26.09 1.59 5.82
CA LEU A 105 -25.33 2.81 6.04
C LEU A 105 -25.65 3.84 4.94
N ASP A 106 -25.72 5.09 5.35
CA ASP A 106 -25.87 6.22 4.43
C ASP A 106 -24.55 6.46 3.68
N GLU A 107 -24.64 6.90 2.42
CA GLU A 107 -23.47 7.23 1.57
C GLU A 107 -22.53 8.24 2.25
N GLY A 108 -23.05 9.14 3.08
CA GLY A 108 -22.24 10.08 3.86
C GLY A 108 -21.22 9.41 4.78
N MET A 109 -21.42 8.14 5.14
CA MET A 109 -20.46 7.35 5.92
C MET A 109 -19.17 7.03 5.16
N LEU A 110 -19.13 7.21 3.84
CA LEU A 110 -17.89 7.09 3.05
C LEU A 110 -16.82 8.13 3.41
N TYR A 111 -17.18 9.24 4.03
CA TYR A 111 -16.25 10.24 4.54
C TYR A 111 -15.66 9.87 5.92
N ASP A 112 -16.29 8.91 6.63
CA ASP A 112 -15.76 8.41 7.89
C ASP A 112 -14.58 7.47 7.63
N PRO A 113 -13.39 7.75 8.19
CA PRO A 113 -12.17 6.98 7.94
C PRO A 113 -12.32 5.48 8.25
N GLU A 114 -12.91 5.16 9.40
CA GLU A 114 -13.09 3.76 9.82
C GLU A 114 -13.99 3.01 8.84
N THR A 115 -15.15 3.59 8.51
CA THR A 115 -16.09 3.00 7.56
C THR A 115 -15.47 2.81 6.18
N ASN A 116 -14.76 3.81 5.69
CA ASN A 116 -14.14 3.75 4.37
C ASN A 116 -13.05 2.66 4.30
N ILE A 117 -12.19 2.57 5.32
CA ILE A 117 -11.15 1.52 5.41
C ILE A 117 -11.80 0.14 5.55
N LYS A 118 -12.81 -0.02 6.42
CA LYS A 118 -13.55 -1.28 6.60
C LYS A 118 -14.06 -1.83 5.27
N TYR A 119 -14.84 -1.04 4.57
CA TYR A 119 -15.50 -1.48 3.33
C TYR A 119 -14.55 -1.58 2.15
N GLY A 120 -13.57 -0.69 2.05
CA GLY A 120 -12.53 -0.76 1.03
C GLY A 120 -11.65 -1.98 1.17
N THR A 121 -11.24 -2.32 2.41
CA THR A 121 -10.46 -3.53 2.70
C THR A 121 -11.26 -4.79 2.43
N TYR A 122 -12.53 -4.83 2.84
CA TYR A 122 -13.41 -5.95 2.52
C TYR A 122 -13.55 -6.14 1.00
N TYR A 123 -13.81 -5.07 0.26
CA TYR A 123 -13.89 -5.16 -1.21
C TYR A 123 -12.61 -5.70 -1.82
N LEU A 124 -11.47 -5.21 -1.36
CA LEU A 124 -10.15 -5.66 -1.82
C LEU A 124 -9.92 -7.14 -1.51
N SER A 125 -10.32 -7.62 -0.32
CA SER A 125 -10.24 -9.05 0.05
C SER A 125 -11.10 -9.91 -0.88
N ARG A 126 -12.33 -9.48 -1.19
CA ARG A 126 -13.23 -10.20 -2.10
C ARG A 126 -12.67 -10.32 -3.51
N LEU A 127 -12.01 -9.27 -3.99
CA LEU A 127 -11.33 -9.31 -5.29
C LEU A 127 -10.11 -10.25 -5.26
N TYR A 128 -9.35 -10.24 -4.18
CA TYR A 128 -8.24 -11.17 -4.03
C TYR A 128 -8.71 -12.62 -3.93
N ASP A 129 -9.77 -12.90 -3.18
CA ASP A 129 -10.38 -14.23 -3.11
C ASP A 129 -10.83 -14.74 -4.49
N ARG A 130 -11.32 -13.83 -5.34
CA ARG A 130 -11.77 -14.15 -6.68
C ARG A 130 -10.63 -14.51 -7.63
N TYR A 131 -9.56 -13.71 -7.61
CA TYR A 131 -8.51 -13.81 -8.62
C TYR A 131 -7.23 -14.53 -8.13
N GLY A 132 -7.00 -14.61 -6.83
CA GLY A 132 -5.80 -15.20 -6.22
C GLY A 132 -4.50 -14.45 -6.52
N ASP A 133 -4.60 -13.27 -7.12
CA ASP A 133 -3.47 -12.45 -7.56
C ASP A 133 -3.71 -10.97 -7.27
N TRP A 134 -2.71 -10.27 -6.70
CA TRP A 134 -2.85 -8.87 -6.34
C TRP A 134 -2.87 -7.92 -7.54
N GLU A 135 -2.21 -8.25 -8.64
CA GLU A 135 -2.26 -7.43 -9.84
C GLU A 135 -3.67 -7.41 -10.43
N LEU A 136 -4.30 -8.59 -10.51
CA LEU A 136 -5.69 -8.74 -10.98
C LEU A 136 -6.69 -8.13 -10.00
N ALA A 137 -6.50 -8.32 -8.69
CA ALA A 137 -7.37 -7.74 -7.67
C ALA A 137 -7.35 -6.21 -7.71
N LEU A 138 -6.17 -5.59 -7.82
CA LEU A 138 -6.00 -4.15 -7.98
C LEU A 138 -6.55 -3.64 -9.33
N ALA A 139 -6.36 -4.42 -10.39
CA ALA A 139 -6.94 -4.08 -11.70
C ALA A 139 -8.47 -4.08 -11.65
N ALA A 140 -9.07 -5.04 -10.93
CA ALA A 140 -10.51 -5.12 -10.74
C ALA A 140 -11.03 -4.02 -9.79
N TYR A 141 -10.25 -3.69 -8.75
CA TYR A 141 -10.59 -2.59 -7.84
C TYR A 141 -10.73 -1.26 -8.58
N ASN A 142 -9.77 -0.92 -9.41
CA ASN A 142 -9.76 0.34 -10.16
C ASN A 142 -10.57 0.29 -11.47
N GLY A 143 -10.43 -0.79 -12.23
CA GLY A 143 -11.02 -0.93 -13.56
C GLY A 143 -12.38 -1.63 -13.60
N GLY A 144 -12.80 -2.22 -12.46
CA GLY A 144 -14.02 -3.01 -12.36
C GLY A 144 -13.82 -4.50 -12.70
N GLN A 145 -14.41 -5.37 -11.86
CA GLN A 145 -14.28 -6.81 -11.99
C GLN A 145 -14.79 -7.34 -13.36
N GLY A 146 -15.85 -6.76 -13.90
CA GLY A 146 -16.39 -7.18 -15.20
C GLY A 146 -15.39 -7.01 -16.34
N ASN A 147 -14.64 -5.91 -16.34
CA ASN A 147 -13.60 -5.70 -17.35
C ASN A 147 -12.46 -6.72 -17.21
N VAL A 148 -12.03 -7.03 -15.97
CA VAL A 148 -10.97 -8.03 -15.73
C VAL A 148 -11.44 -9.40 -16.16
N ASP A 149 -12.68 -9.78 -15.86
CA ASP A 149 -13.27 -11.06 -16.33
C ASP A 149 -13.25 -11.15 -17.87
N GLU A 150 -13.70 -10.10 -18.57
CA GLU A 150 -13.65 -10.03 -20.04
C GLU A 150 -12.22 -10.15 -20.58
N TRP A 151 -11.23 -9.49 -19.93
CA TRP A 151 -9.84 -9.56 -20.38
C TRP A 151 -9.22 -10.93 -20.17
N LEU A 152 -9.61 -11.64 -19.12
CA LEU A 152 -9.13 -13.01 -18.84
C LEU A 152 -9.72 -14.03 -19.82
N GLU A 153 -10.90 -13.75 -20.40
CA GLU A 153 -11.52 -14.58 -21.44
C GLU A 153 -11.00 -14.28 -22.85
N ASP A 154 -10.45 -13.09 -23.09
CA ASP A 154 -9.95 -12.67 -24.41
C ASP A 154 -8.51 -13.17 -24.63
N PRO A 155 -8.26 -14.06 -25.63
CA PRO A 155 -6.91 -14.50 -25.97
C PRO A 155 -5.94 -13.39 -26.36
N ALA A 156 -6.42 -12.20 -26.69
CA ALA A 156 -5.57 -11.04 -26.96
C ALA A 156 -4.87 -10.55 -25.68
N TYR A 157 -5.54 -10.65 -24.54
CA TYR A 157 -5.07 -10.13 -23.26
C TYR A 157 -4.68 -11.21 -22.26
N ALA A 158 -5.39 -12.34 -22.24
CA ALA A 158 -5.09 -13.47 -21.35
C ALA A 158 -3.73 -14.11 -21.68
N ASP A 159 -2.96 -14.48 -20.66
CA ASP A 159 -1.67 -15.18 -20.83
C ASP A 159 -1.83 -16.70 -21.02
N GLY A 160 -3.00 -17.24 -20.71
CA GLY A 160 -3.31 -18.66 -20.78
C GLY A 160 -2.94 -19.43 -19.49
N GLU A 161 -2.42 -18.77 -18.49
CA GLU A 161 -2.03 -19.34 -17.17
C GLU A 161 -2.88 -18.78 -16.03
N GLY A 162 -3.91 -18.01 -16.35
CA GLY A 162 -4.83 -17.37 -15.39
C GLY A 162 -4.52 -15.89 -15.08
N GLY A 163 -3.57 -15.31 -15.80
CA GLY A 163 -3.18 -13.91 -15.70
C GLY A 163 -3.39 -13.14 -16.99
N LEU A 164 -2.93 -11.89 -17.00
CA LEU A 164 -2.97 -11.00 -18.15
C LEU A 164 -1.56 -10.73 -18.69
N LYS A 165 -1.40 -10.81 -20.01
CA LYS A 165 -0.17 -10.34 -20.70
C LYS A 165 0.07 -8.86 -20.48
N GLU A 166 -1.03 -8.08 -20.48
CA GLU A 166 -1.04 -6.65 -20.25
C GLU A 166 -2.45 -6.20 -19.86
N ILE A 167 -2.57 -5.31 -18.91
CA ILE A 167 -3.84 -4.65 -18.55
C ILE A 167 -4.19 -3.67 -19.68
N PRO A 168 -5.31 -3.83 -20.39
CA PRO A 168 -5.64 -3.03 -21.58
C PRO A 168 -5.81 -1.54 -21.28
N PHE A 169 -6.51 -1.21 -20.20
CA PHE A 169 -6.76 0.18 -19.82
C PHE A 169 -5.50 0.81 -19.24
N ARG A 170 -5.02 1.86 -19.92
CA ARG A 170 -3.79 2.57 -19.52
C ARG A 170 -3.86 3.12 -18.11
N GLU A 171 -5.00 3.66 -17.71
CA GLU A 171 -5.21 4.23 -16.37
C GLU A 171 -5.07 3.13 -15.31
N THR A 172 -5.82 2.04 -15.47
CA THR A 172 -5.78 0.89 -14.55
C THR A 172 -4.38 0.27 -14.46
N ARG A 173 -3.70 0.11 -15.60
CA ARG A 173 -2.31 -0.37 -15.61
C ARG A 173 -1.35 0.54 -14.85
N GLN A 174 -1.52 1.87 -14.94
CA GLN A 174 -0.71 2.82 -14.18
C GLN A 174 -1.05 2.80 -12.69
N TYR A 175 -2.33 2.65 -12.36
CA TYR A 175 -2.81 2.49 -11.00
C TYR A 175 -2.18 1.26 -10.33
N VAL A 176 -2.30 0.09 -10.94
CA VAL A 176 -1.74 -1.17 -10.43
C VAL A 176 -0.23 -1.05 -10.19
N LYS A 177 0.52 -0.51 -11.15
CA LYS A 177 1.96 -0.26 -10.97
C LYS A 177 2.28 0.65 -9.81
N LYS A 178 1.48 1.70 -9.58
CA LYS A 178 1.66 2.62 -8.45
C LYS A 178 1.36 1.95 -7.12
N ALA A 179 0.25 1.22 -7.04
CA ALA A 179 -0.17 0.53 -5.82
C ALA A 179 0.84 -0.56 -5.42
N LEU A 180 1.25 -1.42 -6.35
CA LEU A 180 2.27 -2.45 -6.08
C LEU A 180 3.61 -1.85 -5.68
N LYS A 181 4.07 -0.79 -6.35
CA LYS A 181 5.28 -0.07 -5.94
C LYS A 181 5.14 0.54 -4.54
N ALA A 182 3.98 1.09 -4.21
CA ALA A 182 3.74 1.63 -2.88
C ALA A 182 3.76 0.53 -1.82
N ARG A 183 3.14 -0.62 -2.08
CA ARG A 183 3.21 -1.81 -1.21
C ARG A 183 4.66 -2.21 -0.92
N ASP A 184 5.48 -2.36 -1.96
CA ASP A 184 6.89 -2.75 -1.81
C ASP A 184 7.69 -1.75 -0.95
N VAL A 185 7.34 -0.45 -1.03
CA VAL A 185 7.94 0.56 -0.16
C VAL A 185 7.47 0.43 1.29
N TYR A 186 6.16 0.21 1.52
CA TYR A 186 5.64 -0.04 2.87
C TYR A 186 6.25 -1.30 3.49
N GLU A 187 6.37 -2.40 2.75
CA GLU A 187 7.04 -3.62 3.20
C GLU A 187 8.50 -3.36 3.60
N ARG A 188 9.25 -2.60 2.80
CA ARG A 188 10.64 -2.25 3.11
C ARG A 188 10.78 -1.33 4.32
N LEU A 189 9.87 -0.37 4.50
CA LEU A 189 9.95 0.63 5.57
C LEU A 189 9.43 0.13 6.92
N TYR A 190 8.47 -0.80 6.90
CA TYR A 190 7.71 -1.19 8.08
C TYR A 190 7.55 -2.71 8.25
N GLY A 191 8.04 -3.53 7.32
CA GLY A 191 7.86 -4.99 7.34
C GLY A 191 8.37 -5.65 8.62
N GLU A 192 9.53 -5.21 9.13
CA GLU A 192 10.08 -5.72 10.41
C GLU A 192 9.19 -5.34 11.62
N GLU A 193 8.51 -4.18 11.57
CA GLU A 193 7.59 -3.76 12.63
C GLU A 193 6.36 -4.68 12.67
N TYR A 194 5.82 -5.08 11.52
CA TYR A 194 4.68 -6.00 11.42
C TYR A 194 5.01 -7.43 11.88
N GLU A 195 6.23 -7.92 11.61
CA GLU A 195 6.65 -9.26 12.08
C GLU A 195 6.75 -9.31 13.60
N LEU A 196 7.25 -8.24 14.25
CA LEU A 196 7.39 -8.16 15.70
C LEU A 196 6.04 -8.07 16.42
N GLU A 197 5.06 -7.34 15.86
CA GLU A 197 3.71 -7.19 16.42
C GLU A 197 2.93 -8.51 16.40
N THR A 198 3.19 -9.38 15.42
CA THR A 198 2.52 -10.70 15.31
C THR A 198 3.14 -11.78 16.20
N GLU A 199 4.36 -11.57 16.73
CA GLU A 199 5.05 -12.52 17.61
C GLU A 199 4.82 -12.27 19.11
N GLU A 200 4.19 -11.17 19.53
CA GLU A 200 3.83 -10.96 20.95
C GLU A 200 2.60 -11.82 21.30
N PRO A 201 2.73 -12.83 22.19
CA PRO A 201 1.59 -13.66 22.61
C PRO A 201 0.67 -12.84 23.52
N THR A 202 -0.59 -12.74 23.14
CA THR A 202 -1.69 -12.19 23.95
C THR A 202 -1.91 -12.97 25.24
#